data_37a60e088578fd9fb58122a74d89f442
#
_entry.id   37a60e088578fd9fb58122a74d89f442
#
_cell.length_a   1.000
_cell.length_b   1.000
_cell.length_c   1.000
_cell.angle_alpha   90.00
_cell.angle_beta   90.00
_cell.angle_gamma   90.00
#
_symmetry.space_group_name_H-M   'P 1'
#
loop_
_entity.id
_entity.type
_entity.pdbx_description
1 polymer ?
#
loop_
_entity_poly.entity_id
_entity_poly.type
_entity_poly.pdbx_seq_one_letter_code
_entity_poly.pdbx_strand_id
1 'polypeptide(L)'
;MIKNVHFNVDIYTGVSGCAVARELSRYDLKICVLDKESDVCEGTSKANSGIVHAGHDAKPDTLKAKLNVQGNLMMEEMAKKLDFPFKRNGSLVVCQNEEELSKLEELKERGKENGVEGLRILTREEALELEPALADSVYAALYAPTGGIVCPFLMNIAYAENAAINGVKFQFGTCVQDIQRCHQVSGFEVITNQGTLYSNYVINAAGVYADEIHNMVSEKKLHITPRRGEYCLLDKNAGTLVSHTIFQVPGEMGKGVLVTPTIHGNLMIGPTADDVPDKEDNATTRAGLDKVLNDSTKSVKGIPTRQVITSFAGLRAHEDGGDFQIEELTDVPGFIDVAGIESPGLTSAPAIGVYVCDLVKKMMEDTDRQINSGDSGNLRSFEVADKQKSSGRLQEKENFIEMRKGIVHFAELSLEEQKELIQKDPAYGQVICRCETVTEGEILDAIRRPLGARTLDGVKRRVRAGMGRCQGGFCTPRIMEILSRECGIPLEEICKNNPNSRIIVGTNKDRL
;
A
#
# COMPACT_ATOMS: atom_id res chain seq x y z
N MET A 1 30.67 -10.84 15.60
CA MET A 1 31.23 -9.66 14.94
C MET A 1 30.31 -9.38 13.76
N ILE A 2 29.36 -8.47 13.94
CA ILE A 2 28.49 -7.99 12.85
C ILE A 2 29.40 -7.08 12.00
N LYS A 3 29.62 -7.45 10.74
CA LYS A 3 30.32 -6.59 9.78
C LYS A 3 29.45 -5.34 9.61
N ASN A 4 30.00 -4.16 9.89
CA ASN A 4 29.35 -2.89 9.60
C ASN A 4 28.91 -2.90 8.14
N VAL A 5 27.60 -2.95 7.89
CA VAL A 5 27.06 -2.91 6.54
C VAL A 5 26.68 -1.47 6.27
N HIS A 6 27.28 -0.88 5.24
CA HIS A 6 26.97 0.48 4.82
C HIS A 6 25.97 0.45 3.65
N PHE A 7 24.92 1.23 3.75
CA PHE A 7 23.95 1.44 2.69
C PHE A 7 24.03 2.88 2.17
N ASN A 8 23.62 3.09 0.93
CA ASN A 8 23.48 4.44 0.41
C ASN A 8 22.15 5.06 0.86
N VAL A 9 21.09 4.22 0.97
CA VAL A 9 19.75 4.67 1.30
C VAL A 9 19.05 3.61 2.17
N ASP A 10 18.50 4.02 3.31
CA ASP A 10 17.59 3.22 4.13
C ASP A 10 16.15 3.74 4.01
N ILE A 11 15.19 2.84 3.82
CA ILE A 11 13.77 3.16 3.54
C ILE A 11 12.87 2.37 4.49
N TYR A 12 11.73 2.96 4.88
CA TYR A 12 10.69 2.27 5.64
C TYR A 12 9.54 1.83 4.74
N THR A 13 8.85 0.71 5.07
CA THR A 13 7.94 0.03 4.15
C THR A 13 6.46 0.33 4.36
N GLY A 14 5.84 0.63 3.33
CA GLY A 14 4.45 0.66 2.95
C GLY A 14 4.45 0.74 1.42
N VAL A 15 3.29 0.95 0.79
CA VAL A 15 3.22 1.04 -0.68
C VAL A 15 4.09 2.19 -1.22
N SER A 16 4.17 3.32 -0.50
CA SER A 16 5.01 4.47 -0.88
C SER A 16 6.49 4.14 -0.78
N GLY A 17 6.95 3.56 0.34
CA GLY A 17 8.34 3.16 0.52
C GLY A 17 8.78 2.09 -0.50
N CYS A 18 7.91 1.11 -0.81
CA CYS A 18 8.20 0.11 -1.84
C CYS A 18 8.25 0.72 -3.25
N ALA A 19 7.41 1.72 -3.57
CA ALA A 19 7.49 2.45 -4.83
C ALA A 19 8.78 3.26 -4.94
N VAL A 20 9.19 3.94 -3.86
CA VAL A 20 10.48 4.65 -3.77
C VAL A 20 11.65 3.69 -3.96
N ALA A 21 11.65 2.56 -3.25
CA ALA A 21 12.69 1.54 -3.35
C ALA A 21 12.84 1.00 -4.78
N ARG A 22 11.72 0.77 -5.48
CA ARG A 22 11.71 0.36 -6.88
C ARG A 22 12.32 1.42 -7.79
N GLU A 23 11.92 2.68 -7.68
CA GLU A 23 12.45 3.73 -8.56
C GLU A 23 13.95 3.97 -8.31
N LEU A 24 14.39 4.00 -7.06
CA LEU A 24 15.79 4.10 -6.71
C LEU A 24 16.61 2.87 -7.14
N SER A 25 15.99 1.68 -7.19
CA SER A 25 16.68 0.45 -7.63
C SER A 25 17.11 0.47 -9.11
N ARG A 26 16.64 1.45 -9.90
CA ARG A 26 17.13 1.70 -11.27
C ARG A 26 18.60 2.12 -11.29
N TYR A 27 19.09 2.65 -10.19
CA TYR A 27 20.44 3.24 -10.10
C TYR A 27 21.38 2.34 -9.33
N ASP A 28 22.69 2.52 -9.56
CA ASP A 28 23.74 1.77 -8.86
C ASP A 28 23.88 2.27 -7.41
N LEU A 29 22.88 1.92 -6.60
CA LEU A 29 22.77 2.25 -5.19
C LEU A 29 22.65 0.98 -4.35
N LYS A 30 23.26 0.97 -3.17
CA LYS A 30 23.01 -0.05 -2.13
C LYS A 30 21.84 0.42 -1.29
N ILE A 31 20.68 -0.19 -1.46
CA ILE A 31 19.44 0.19 -0.80
C ILE A 31 19.04 -0.89 0.20
N CYS A 32 18.67 -0.48 1.40
CA CYS A 32 18.08 -1.33 2.42
C CYS A 32 16.66 -0.82 2.75
N VAL A 33 15.74 -1.73 2.87
CA VAL A 33 14.37 -1.47 3.31
C VAL A 33 14.15 -2.16 4.64
N LEU A 34 13.77 -1.39 5.66
CA LEU A 34 13.55 -1.87 7.02
C LEU A 34 12.05 -1.94 7.33
N ASP A 35 11.59 -3.03 7.92
CA ASP A 35 10.22 -3.14 8.42
C ASP A 35 10.20 -3.84 9.78
N LYS A 36 9.46 -3.27 10.73
CA LYS A 36 9.22 -3.92 12.03
C LYS A 36 8.39 -5.19 11.91
N GLU A 37 7.62 -5.31 10.85
CA GLU A 37 6.75 -6.44 10.59
C GLU A 37 7.49 -7.60 9.90
N SER A 38 6.81 -8.73 9.77
CA SER A 38 7.39 -9.97 9.23
C SER A 38 7.32 -10.09 7.71
N ASP A 39 6.62 -9.17 7.04
CA ASP A 39 6.39 -9.15 5.60
C ASP A 39 6.05 -7.73 5.14
N VAL A 40 6.09 -7.48 3.85
CA VAL A 40 5.58 -6.23 3.26
C VAL A 40 4.05 -6.16 3.34
N CYS A 41 3.50 -4.95 3.20
CA CYS A 41 2.05 -4.74 3.17
C CYS A 41 1.35 -5.13 4.49
N GLU A 42 1.94 -4.81 5.62
CA GLU A 42 1.37 -5.13 6.95
C GLU A 42 0.61 -3.95 7.60
N GLY A 43 0.96 -2.71 7.28
CA GLY A 43 0.31 -1.53 7.82
C GLY A 43 -0.96 -1.11 7.06
N THR A 44 -1.16 0.20 6.92
CA THR A 44 -2.31 0.82 6.21
C THR A 44 -2.44 0.33 4.77
N SER A 45 -1.33 -0.08 4.14
CA SER A 45 -1.34 -0.59 2.76
C SER A 45 -2.16 -1.86 2.58
N LYS A 46 -2.39 -2.68 3.63
CA LYS A 46 -3.30 -3.85 3.58
C LYS A 46 -4.75 -3.52 3.95
N ALA A 47 -5.02 -2.35 4.54
CA ALA A 47 -6.29 -2.04 5.18
C ALA A 47 -6.84 -0.69 4.66
N ASN A 48 -7.20 -0.69 3.38
CA ASN A 48 -7.77 0.46 2.66
C ASN A 48 -8.80 -0.01 1.63
N SER A 49 -9.42 0.95 0.93
CA SER A 49 -10.49 0.67 -0.04
C SER A 49 -10.01 0.18 -1.41
N GLY A 50 -8.72 0.16 -1.70
CA GLY A 50 -8.20 -0.23 -3.01
C GLY A 50 -8.63 0.69 -4.16
N ILE A 51 -8.95 1.95 -3.87
CA ILE A 51 -9.44 2.91 -4.85
C ILE A 51 -8.28 3.65 -5.48
N VAL A 52 -8.33 3.79 -6.81
CA VAL A 52 -7.52 4.71 -7.59
C VAL A 52 -8.35 5.97 -7.83
N HIS A 53 -8.10 7.01 -7.03
CA HIS A 53 -8.83 8.27 -7.08
C HIS A 53 -8.57 9.05 -8.36
N ALA A 54 -9.60 9.67 -8.92
CA ALA A 54 -9.48 10.48 -10.13
C ALA A 54 -8.64 11.76 -9.92
N GLY A 55 -8.75 12.41 -8.75
CA GLY A 55 -7.96 13.61 -8.43
C GLY A 55 -8.78 14.88 -8.19
N HIS A 56 -10.10 14.79 -8.19
CA HIS A 56 -11.00 15.96 -8.04
C HIS A 56 -11.17 16.44 -6.58
N ASP A 57 -10.72 15.68 -5.59
CA ASP A 57 -11.01 15.97 -4.17
C ASP A 57 -9.93 16.81 -3.48
N ALA A 58 -8.66 16.59 -3.80
CA ALA A 58 -7.56 17.33 -3.19
C ALA A 58 -7.55 18.81 -3.63
N LYS A 59 -7.18 19.70 -2.70
CA LYS A 59 -7.10 21.14 -2.98
C LYS A 59 -6.04 21.39 -4.06
N PRO A 60 -6.30 22.26 -5.05
CA PRO A 60 -5.29 22.68 -6.03
C PRO A 60 -4.02 23.20 -5.36
N ASP A 61 -2.91 23.12 -6.08
CA ASP A 61 -1.56 23.55 -5.66
C ASP A 61 -0.96 22.77 -4.48
N THR A 62 -1.65 21.73 -3.96
CA THR A 62 -1.10 20.83 -2.95
C THR A 62 -0.30 19.70 -3.60
N LEU A 63 0.68 19.17 -2.86
CA LEU A 63 1.44 17.99 -3.30
C LEU A 63 0.52 16.78 -3.45
N LYS A 64 -0.46 16.66 -2.56
CA LYS A 64 -1.53 15.65 -2.61
C LYS A 64 -2.31 15.67 -3.94
N ALA A 65 -2.71 16.85 -4.43
CA ALA A 65 -3.40 16.99 -5.71
C ALA A 65 -2.50 16.59 -6.89
N LYS A 66 -1.29 17.14 -6.93
CA LYS A 66 -0.31 16.86 -7.99
C LYS A 66 0.02 15.38 -8.11
N LEU A 67 0.40 14.74 -6.99
CA LEU A 67 0.83 13.34 -7.00
C LEU A 67 -0.34 12.37 -7.19
N ASN A 68 -1.57 12.75 -6.78
CA ASN A 68 -2.75 11.94 -7.08
C ASN A 68 -3.02 11.83 -8.59
N VAL A 69 -3.05 12.96 -9.29
CA VAL A 69 -3.32 12.97 -10.74
C VAL A 69 -2.19 12.25 -11.49
N GLN A 70 -0.94 12.55 -11.16
CA GLN A 70 0.21 11.88 -11.77
C GLN A 70 0.19 10.36 -11.52
N GLY A 71 -0.06 9.93 -10.28
CA GLY A 71 -0.14 8.51 -9.93
C GLY A 71 -1.31 7.80 -10.58
N ASN A 72 -2.46 8.47 -10.75
CA ASN A 72 -3.60 7.93 -11.50
C ASN A 72 -3.23 7.66 -12.97
N LEU A 73 -2.55 8.60 -13.62
CA LEU A 73 -2.10 8.45 -15.01
C LEU A 73 -1.09 7.30 -15.17
N MET A 74 -0.20 7.12 -14.20
CA MET A 74 0.82 6.06 -14.22
C MET A 74 0.25 4.67 -13.91
N MET A 75 -0.91 4.57 -13.24
CA MET A 75 -1.40 3.33 -12.62
C MET A 75 -1.55 2.18 -13.60
N GLU A 76 -2.12 2.43 -14.78
CA GLU A 76 -2.37 1.37 -15.76
C GLU A 76 -1.08 0.78 -16.35
N GLU A 77 -0.11 1.65 -16.63
CA GLU A 77 1.20 1.23 -17.12
C GLU A 77 1.94 0.41 -16.05
N MET A 78 1.92 0.90 -14.80
CA MET A 78 2.54 0.20 -13.68
C MET A 78 1.89 -1.16 -13.40
N ALA A 79 0.56 -1.23 -13.50
CA ALA A 79 -0.16 -2.49 -13.35
C ALA A 79 0.25 -3.53 -14.42
N LYS A 80 0.44 -3.09 -15.66
CA LYS A 80 0.94 -3.94 -16.76
C LYS A 80 2.39 -4.36 -16.56
N LYS A 81 3.27 -3.42 -16.19
CA LYS A 81 4.71 -3.69 -16.00
C LYS A 81 4.98 -4.62 -14.81
N LEU A 82 4.24 -4.46 -13.74
CA LEU A 82 4.45 -5.20 -12.50
C LEU A 82 3.46 -6.35 -12.28
N ASP A 83 2.54 -6.53 -13.21
CA ASP A 83 1.56 -7.62 -13.24
C ASP A 83 0.78 -7.70 -11.91
N PHE A 84 -0.01 -6.65 -11.64
CA PHE A 84 -0.98 -6.63 -10.55
C PHE A 84 -2.36 -6.18 -11.05
N PRO A 85 -3.45 -6.68 -10.44
CA PRO A 85 -4.81 -6.40 -10.90
C PRO A 85 -5.20 -4.93 -10.72
N PHE A 86 -5.64 -4.31 -11.81
CA PHE A 86 -6.17 -2.93 -11.87
C PHE A 86 -7.33 -2.86 -12.86
N LYS A 87 -8.32 -2.01 -12.58
CA LYS A 87 -9.46 -1.75 -13.48
C LYS A 87 -9.88 -0.29 -13.37
N ARG A 88 -10.00 0.40 -14.52
CA ARG A 88 -10.71 1.67 -14.59
C ARG A 88 -12.21 1.39 -14.64
N ASN A 89 -12.87 1.59 -13.51
CA ASN A 89 -14.31 1.40 -13.40
C ASN A 89 -15.08 2.72 -13.21
N GLY A 90 -14.37 3.85 -13.12
CA GLY A 90 -14.97 5.14 -12.83
C GLY A 90 -15.47 5.30 -11.40
N SER A 91 -15.88 6.51 -11.06
CA SER A 91 -16.51 6.79 -9.77
C SER A 91 -17.62 7.82 -9.90
N LEU A 92 -18.58 7.75 -8.98
CA LEU A 92 -19.68 8.70 -8.84
C LEU A 92 -19.61 9.32 -7.43
N VAL A 93 -19.69 10.65 -7.34
CA VAL A 93 -19.96 11.34 -6.06
C VAL A 93 -21.41 11.75 -6.10
N VAL A 94 -22.26 11.16 -5.25
CA VAL A 94 -23.71 11.41 -5.28
C VAL A 94 -24.12 12.47 -4.25
N CYS A 95 -25.04 13.36 -4.64
CA CYS A 95 -25.73 14.29 -3.74
C CYS A 95 -27.19 13.88 -3.53
N GLN A 96 -27.78 14.30 -2.39
CA GLN A 96 -29.11 13.85 -1.97
C GLN A 96 -30.21 14.89 -2.27
N ASN A 97 -29.81 16.14 -2.54
CA ASN A 97 -30.72 17.25 -2.75
C ASN A 97 -30.08 18.35 -3.60
N GLU A 98 -30.89 19.31 -4.01
CA GLU A 98 -30.47 20.44 -4.84
C GLU A 98 -29.43 21.34 -4.13
N GLU A 99 -29.51 21.49 -2.81
CA GLU A 99 -28.56 22.32 -2.03
C GLU A 99 -27.13 21.76 -2.10
N GLU A 100 -26.99 20.44 -2.20
CA GLU A 100 -25.69 19.77 -2.34
C GLU A 100 -25.11 19.80 -3.76
N LEU A 101 -25.89 20.23 -4.76
CA LEU A 101 -25.44 20.29 -6.16
C LEU A 101 -24.24 21.25 -6.30
N SER A 102 -24.24 22.35 -5.56
CA SER A 102 -23.13 23.31 -5.54
C SER A 102 -21.80 22.68 -5.15
N LYS A 103 -21.83 21.70 -4.25
CA LYS A 103 -20.62 20.95 -3.83
C LYS A 103 -20.11 20.05 -4.95
N LEU A 104 -20.98 19.46 -5.76
CA LEU A 104 -20.56 18.70 -6.96
C LEU A 104 -19.91 19.60 -8.00
N GLU A 105 -20.45 20.81 -8.19
CA GLU A 105 -19.85 21.81 -9.10
C GLU A 105 -18.48 22.25 -8.61
N GLU A 106 -18.34 22.52 -7.30
CA GLU A 106 -17.06 22.86 -6.67
C GLU A 106 -16.03 21.72 -6.90
N LEU A 107 -16.40 20.47 -6.65
CA LEU A 107 -15.52 19.32 -6.88
C LEU A 107 -15.14 19.17 -8.35
N LYS A 108 -16.05 19.46 -9.27
CA LYS A 108 -15.79 19.41 -10.71
C LYS A 108 -14.80 20.49 -11.14
N GLU A 109 -15.00 21.75 -10.70
CA GLU A 109 -14.05 22.83 -11.03
C GLU A 109 -12.68 22.58 -10.40
N ARG A 110 -12.62 22.15 -9.13
CA ARG A 110 -11.38 21.73 -8.47
C ARG A 110 -10.67 20.61 -9.24
N GLY A 111 -11.42 19.62 -9.71
CA GLY A 111 -10.86 18.54 -10.51
C GLY A 111 -10.30 19.03 -11.85
N LYS A 112 -10.93 20.00 -12.51
CA LYS A 112 -10.40 20.62 -13.72
C LYS A 112 -9.09 21.36 -13.46
N GLU A 113 -9.02 22.15 -12.37
CA GLU A 113 -7.79 22.83 -11.95
C GLU A 113 -6.66 21.83 -11.71
N ASN A 114 -6.96 20.68 -11.11
CA ASN A 114 -6.01 19.59 -10.91
C ASN A 114 -5.62 18.82 -12.19
N GLY A 115 -6.30 19.09 -13.31
CA GLY A 115 -6.05 18.42 -14.60
C GLY A 115 -6.77 17.07 -14.76
N VAL A 116 -7.87 16.82 -14.04
CA VAL A 116 -8.67 15.61 -14.18
C VAL A 116 -9.58 15.72 -15.41
N GLU A 117 -9.45 14.78 -16.33
CA GLU A 117 -10.21 14.76 -17.57
C GLU A 117 -11.58 14.06 -17.42
N GLY A 118 -12.54 14.46 -18.27
CA GLY A 118 -13.82 13.78 -18.42
C GLY A 118 -14.83 13.96 -17.30
N LEU A 119 -14.59 14.88 -16.33
CA LEU A 119 -15.52 15.17 -15.25
C LEU A 119 -16.82 15.78 -15.78
N ARG A 120 -17.95 15.21 -15.38
CA ARG A 120 -19.29 15.75 -15.73
C ARG A 120 -20.29 15.48 -14.61
N ILE A 121 -21.20 16.44 -14.42
CA ILE A 121 -22.36 16.25 -13.54
C ILE A 121 -23.44 15.54 -14.37
N LEU A 122 -23.96 14.47 -13.80
CA LEU A 122 -25.05 13.66 -14.34
C LEU A 122 -26.34 14.05 -13.64
N THR A 123 -27.43 14.10 -14.40
CA THR A 123 -28.78 14.11 -13.82
C THR A 123 -29.03 12.79 -13.09
N ARG A 124 -30.12 12.73 -12.32
CA ARG A 124 -30.55 11.51 -11.67
C ARG A 124 -30.75 10.36 -12.66
N GLU A 125 -31.42 10.64 -13.79
CA GLU A 125 -31.72 9.67 -14.83
C GLU A 125 -30.45 9.08 -15.44
N GLU A 126 -29.51 9.94 -15.82
CA GLU A 126 -28.20 9.53 -16.37
C GLU A 126 -27.39 8.72 -15.35
N ALA A 127 -27.44 9.09 -14.06
CA ALA A 127 -26.74 8.36 -12.99
C ALA A 127 -27.37 6.97 -12.77
N LEU A 128 -28.70 6.84 -12.84
CA LEU A 128 -29.43 5.57 -12.72
C LEU A 128 -29.21 4.65 -13.93
N GLU A 129 -28.98 5.20 -15.13
CA GLU A 129 -28.60 4.40 -16.30
C GLU A 129 -27.23 3.72 -16.09
N LEU A 130 -26.27 4.42 -15.43
CA LEU A 130 -24.96 3.85 -15.11
C LEU A 130 -25.02 2.89 -13.91
N GLU A 131 -25.78 3.25 -12.87
CA GLU A 131 -25.88 2.51 -11.60
C GLU A 131 -27.34 2.38 -11.14
N PRO A 132 -28.07 1.36 -11.60
CA PRO A 132 -29.47 1.16 -11.27
C PRO A 132 -29.75 0.94 -9.77
N ALA A 133 -28.70 0.55 -9.01
CA ALA A 133 -28.76 0.33 -7.57
C ALA A 133 -28.60 1.60 -6.73
N LEU A 134 -28.46 2.79 -7.34
CA LEU A 134 -28.44 4.04 -6.57
C LEU A 134 -29.73 4.21 -5.75
N ALA A 135 -29.59 4.79 -4.56
CA ALA A 135 -30.70 5.06 -3.66
C ALA A 135 -31.71 6.04 -4.30
N ASP A 136 -32.98 5.90 -3.91
CA ASP A 136 -34.05 6.73 -4.45
C ASP A 136 -33.92 8.22 -4.07
N SER A 137 -33.16 8.52 -3.02
CA SER A 137 -32.85 9.88 -2.58
C SER A 137 -31.75 10.57 -3.39
N VAL A 138 -31.01 9.88 -4.27
CA VAL A 138 -29.96 10.49 -5.08
C VAL A 138 -30.56 11.50 -6.05
N TYR A 139 -30.08 12.75 -5.99
CA TYR A 139 -30.54 13.88 -6.81
C TYR A 139 -29.71 14.05 -8.09
N ALA A 140 -28.38 14.02 -7.94
CA ALA A 140 -27.41 14.13 -9.05
C ALA A 140 -26.10 13.43 -8.67
N ALA A 141 -25.19 13.31 -9.65
CA ALA A 141 -23.86 12.73 -9.39
C ALA A 141 -22.75 13.42 -10.19
N LEU A 142 -21.58 13.59 -9.61
CA LEU A 142 -20.36 13.91 -10.34
C LEU A 142 -19.72 12.60 -10.82
N TYR A 143 -19.64 12.39 -12.10
CA TYR A 143 -18.96 11.26 -12.73
C TYR A 143 -17.50 11.57 -13.03
N ALA A 144 -16.60 10.71 -12.59
CA ALA A 144 -15.16 10.77 -12.86
C ALA A 144 -14.70 9.46 -13.53
N PRO A 145 -14.57 9.44 -14.87
CA PRO A 145 -14.25 8.22 -15.64
C PRO A 145 -12.84 7.70 -15.38
N THR A 146 -11.92 8.55 -14.92
CA THR A 146 -10.52 8.20 -14.62
C THR A 146 -10.35 7.51 -13.28
N GLY A 147 -11.39 7.39 -12.46
CA GLY A 147 -11.40 6.59 -11.25
C GLY A 147 -11.19 5.10 -11.54
N GLY A 148 -10.65 4.37 -10.57
CA GLY A 148 -10.41 2.93 -10.73
C GLY A 148 -10.31 2.18 -9.41
N ILE A 149 -10.13 0.88 -9.51
CA ILE A 149 -9.89 -0.03 -8.38
C ILE A 149 -8.65 -0.89 -8.63
N VAL A 150 -7.92 -1.20 -7.57
CA VAL A 150 -6.67 -1.95 -7.60
C VAL A 150 -6.62 -2.94 -6.43
N CYS A 151 -5.85 -4.03 -6.57
CA CYS A 151 -5.51 -4.85 -5.41
C CYS A 151 -4.38 -4.20 -4.61
N PRO A 152 -4.63 -3.61 -3.43
CA PRO A 152 -3.61 -2.91 -2.67
C PRO A 152 -2.49 -3.84 -2.19
N PHE A 153 -2.81 -5.11 -1.91
CA PHE A 153 -1.82 -6.12 -1.52
C PHE A 153 -0.84 -6.40 -2.65
N LEU A 154 -1.38 -6.78 -3.82
CA LEU A 154 -0.55 -7.19 -4.96
C LEU A 154 0.22 -6.01 -5.56
N MET A 155 -0.33 -4.80 -5.51
CA MET A 155 0.38 -3.59 -5.89
C MET A 155 1.62 -3.37 -5.00
N ASN A 156 1.46 -3.38 -3.67
CA ASN A 156 2.59 -3.20 -2.74
C ASN A 156 3.64 -4.32 -2.91
N ILE A 157 3.20 -5.59 -2.91
CA ILE A 157 4.08 -6.76 -3.09
C ILE A 157 4.81 -6.67 -4.43
N ALA A 158 4.15 -6.22 -5.50
CA ALA A 158 4.76 -6.09 -6.82
C ALA A 158 5.89 -5.06 -6.85
N TYR A 159 5.71 -3.91 -6.22
CA TYR A 159 6.78 -2.91 -6.05
C TYR A 159 7.96 -3.48 -5.27
N ALA A 160 7.68 -4.12 -4.13
CA ALA A 160 8.70 -4.70 -3.26
C ALA A 160 9.49 -5.82 -3.96
N GLU A 161 8.81 -6.76 -4.62
CA GLU A 161 9.47 -7.85 -5.35
C GLU A 161 10.32 -7.34 -6.51
N ASN A 162 9.82 -6.33 -7.27
CA ASN A 162 10.60 -5.75 -8.34
C ASN A 162 11.85 -5.01 -7.81
N ALA A 163 11.73 -4.30 -6.68
CA ALA A 163 12.88 -3.69 -6.01
C ALA A 163 13.90 -4.77 -5.56
N ALA A 164 13.42 -5.87 -4.96
CA ALA A 164 14.28 -6.97 -4.49
C ALA A 164 15.02 -7.67 -5.65
N ILE A 165 14.35 -7.92 -6.78
CA ILE A 165 14.98 -8.49 -7.99
C ILE A 165 16.09 -7.57 -8.51
N ASN A 166 15.93 -6.26 -8.34
CA ASN A 166 16.91 -5.24 -8.73
C ASN A 166 17.96 -4.94 -7.64
N GLY A 167 18.06 -5.80 -6.61
CA GLY A 167 19.14 -5.79 -5.63
C GLY A 167 18.87 -5.00 -4.35
N VAL A 168 17.65 -4.53 -4.12
CA VAL A 168 17.26 -3.93 -2.84
C VAL A 168 17.19 -5.00 -1.77
N LYS A 169 17.78 -4.72 -0.60
CA LYS A 169 17.73 -5.58 0.58
C LYS A 169 16.50 -5.25 1.41
N PHE A 170 15.74 -6.27 1.81
CA PHE A 170 14.64 -6.14 2.77
C PHE A 170 15.04 -6.81 4.08
N GLN A 171 14.88 -6.11 5.19
CA GLN A 171 15.10 -6.62 6.54
C GLN A 171 13.79 -6.50 7.34
N PHE A 172 13.11 -7.62 7.47
CA PHE A 172 11.88 -7.73 8.24
C PHE A 172 12.16 -8.00 9.73
N GLY A 173 11.19 -7.73 10.60
CA GLY A 173 11.32 -7.81 12.03
C GLY A 173 12.34 -6.80 12.60
N THR A 174 12.66 -5.76 11.82
CA THR A 174 13.68 -4.77 12.13
C THR A 174 13.02 -3.46 12.54
N CYS A 175 12.92 -3.23 13.83
CA CYS A 175 12.36 -2.03 14.42
C CYS A 175 13.46 -1.01 14.66
N VAL A 176 13.35 0.18 14.07
CA VAL A 176 14.24 1.31 14.35
C VAL A 176 13.91 1.86 15.73
N GLN A 177 14.94 2.03 16.54
CA GLN A 177 14.84 2.51 17.91
C GLN A 177 15.38 3.93 18.08
N ASP A 178 16.39 4.29 17.28
CA ASP A 178 16.98 5.62 17.26
C ASP A 178 17.71 5.88 15.95
N ILE A 179 17.85 7.14 15.55
CA ILE A 179 18.65 7.57 14.40
C ILE A 179 19.53 8.74 14.85
N GLN A 180 20.83 8.63 14.62
CA GLN A 180 21.81 9.63 15.00
C GLN A 180 22.66 10.07 13.81
N ARG A 181 23.09 11.33 13.81
CA ARG A 181 24.13 11.80 12.88
C ARG A 181 25.48 11.17 13.23
N CYS A 182 26.17 10.63 12.22
CA CYS A 182 27.54 10.19 12.42
C CYS A 182 28.47 11.38 12.70
N HIS A 183 29.26 11.31 13.77
CA HIS A 183 30.21 12.37 14.13
C HIS A 183 31.47 12.37 13.25
N GLN A 184 31.83 11.25 12.64
CA GLN A 184 33.12 11.05 11.94
C GLN A 184 33.01 11.15 10.42
N VAL A 185 31.80 10.95 9.87
CA VAL A 185 31.50 10.92 8.43
C VAL A 185 30.12 11.47 8.17
N SER A 186 29.87 11.96 6.96
CA SER A 186 28.53 12.36 6.55
C SER A 186 27.62 11.14 6.47
N GLY A 187 26.47 11.17 7.17
CA GLY A 187 25.50 10.08 7.17
C GLY A 187 24.84 9.83 8.52
N PHE A 188 24.21 8.69 8.65
CA PHE A 188 23.39 8.32 9.79
C PHE A 188 23.79 6.96 10.36
N GLU A 189 23.70 6.86 11.68
CA GLU A 189 23.64 5.59 12.43
C GLU A 189 22.17 5.29 12.70
N VAL A 190 21.65 4.21 12.12
CA VAL A 190 20.28 3.72 12.33
C VAL A 190 20.35 2.57 13.34
N ILE A 191 19.92 2.82 14.55
CA ILE A 191 19.95 1.88 15.66
C ILE A 191 18.66 1.07 15.66
N THR A 192 18.78 -0.25 15.57
CA THR A 192 17.64 -1.17 15.49
C THR A 192 17.70 -2.24 16.56
N ASN A 193 16.59 -2.97 16.76
CA ASN A 193 16.55 -4.16 17.62
C ASN A 193 17.45 -5.30 17.11
N GLN A 194 17.97 -5.24 15.88
CA GLN A 194 18.84 -6.25 15.29
C GLN A 194 20.29 -5.77 15.12
N GLY A 195 20.61 -4.57 15.61
CA GLY A 195 21.95 -3.97 15.52
C GLY A 195 21.92 -2.62 14.82
N THR A 196 23.09 -2.03 14.65
CA THR A 196 23.25 -0.70 14.03
C THR A 196 23.60 -0.82 12.54
N LEU A 197 22.89 -0.05 11.72
CA LEU A 197 23.18 0.15 10.31
C LEU A 197 23.74 1.54 10.08
N TYR A 198 24.46 1.71 8.97
CA TYR A 198 25.04 3.00 8.58
C TYR A 198 24.52 3.36 7.19
N SER A 199 24.06 4.58 7.00
CA SER A 199 23.51 5.05 5.72
C SER A 199 23.91 6.48 5.42
N ASN A 200 24.10 6.80 4.13
CA ASN A 200 24.33 8.17 3.71
C ASN A 200 23.03 8.99 3.71
N TYR A 201 21.92 8.34 3.35
CA TYR A 201 20.60 8.96 3.24
C TYR A 201 19.58 8.07 3.94
N VAL A 202 18.58 8.69 4.57
CA VAL A 202 17.42 8.02 5.18
C VAL A 202 16.15 8.56 4.57
N ILE A 203 15.23 7.66 4.20
CA ILE A 203 13.92 8.02 3.68
C ILE A 203 12.85 7.46 4.62
N ASN A 204 12.18 8.35 5.33
CA ASN A 204 11.16 8.02 6.31
C ASN A 204 9.79 7.84 5.64
N ALA A 205 9.42 6.62 5.30
CA ALA A 205 8.08 6.27 4.78
C ALA A 205 7.32 5.36 5.76
N ALA A 206 7.44 5.64 7.07
CA ALA A 206 6.95 4.80 8.16
C ALA A 206 5.42 4.90 8.42
N GLY A 207 4.65 5.56 7.53
CA GLY A 207 3.20 5.65 7.62
C GLY A 207 2.75 6.36 8.90
N VAL A 208 1.94 5.71 9.73
CA VAL A 208 1.43 6.29 10.99
C VAL A 208 2.53 6.54 12.04
N TYR A 209 3.73 5.98 11.84
CA TYR A 209 4.88 6.17 12.72
C TYR A 209 5.91 7.17 12.16
N ALA A 210 5.61 7.83 11.04
CA ALA A 210 6.58 8.72 10.40
C ALA A 210 6.96 9.91 11.29
N ASP A 211 6.07 10.39 12.12
CA ASP A 211 6.36 11.44 13.11
C ASP A 211 7.34 10.98 14.21
N GLU A 212 7.23 9.74 14.66
CA GLU A 212 8.16 9.18 15.66
C GLU A 212 9.58 9.12 15.09
N ILE A 213 9.74 8.65 13.88
CA ILE A 213 11.03 8.58 13.18
C ILE A 213 11.56 9.99 12.89
N HIS A 214 10.72 10.91 12.38
CA HIS A 214 11.08 12.30 12.17
C HIS A 214 11.58 12.95 13.46
N ASN A 215 10.86 12.74 14.55
CA ASN A 215 11.12 13.37 15.84
C ASN A 215 12.38 12.85 16.55
N MET A 216 12.99 11.75 16.07
CA MET A 216 14.30 11.29 16.52
C MET A 216 15.43 12.21 16.04
N VAL A 217 15.29 12.82 14.87
CA VAL A 217 16.38 13.53 14.20
C VAL A 217 16.19 15.03 14.09
N SER A 218 14.96 15.54 14.00
CA SER A 218 14.62 16.94 13.77
C SER A 218 14.25 17.67 15.05
N GLU A 219 14.64 18.95 15.17
CA GLU A 219 14.17 19.85 16.22
C GLU A 219 12.73 20.31 15.98
N LYS A 220 12.35 20.46 14.70
CA LYS A 220 10.96 20.73 14.29
C LYS A 220 10.13 19.47 14.48
N LYS A 221 9.01 19.57 15.20
CA LYS A 221 8.22 18.39 15.52
C LYS A 221 7.13 18.18 14.48
N LEU A 222 7.03 16.94 14.00
CA LEU A 222 5.94 16.42 13.19
C LEU A 222 4.95 15.71 14.12
N HIS A 223 3.66 15.79 13.81
CA HIS A 223 2.62 15.07 14.52
C HIS A 223 1.69 14.35 13.53
N ILE A 224 1.43 13.06 13.77
CA ILE A 224 0.50 12.25 12.97
C ILE A 224 -0.57 11.67 13.90
N THR A 225 -1.81 12.03 13.62
CA THR A 225 -2.98 11.43 14.24
C THR A 225 -3.43 10.20 13.48
N PRO A 226 -3.45 9.01 14.08
CA PRO A 226 -3.99 7.83 13.42
C PRO A 226 -5.51 7.98 13.28
N ARG A 227 -6.00 8.04 12.02
CA ARG A 227 -7.43 8.15 11.71
C ARG A 227 -7.96 6.81 11.24
N ARG A 228 -8.72 6.15 12.11
CA ARG A 228 -9.27 4.82 11.88
C ARG A 228 -10.41 4.86 10.88
N GLY A 229 -10.36 3.95 9.91
CA GLY A 229 -11.44 3.69 8.96
C GLY A 229 -11.84 2.22 9.03
N GLU A 230 -13.08 1.96 9.43
CA GLU A 230 -13.66 0.63 9.55
C GLU A 230 -14.46 0.26 8.30
N TYR A 231 -14.36 -0.98 7.86
CA TYR A 231 -14.95 -1.49 6.61
C TYR A 231 -15.70 -2.80 6.84
N CYS A 232 -16.74 -3.01 6.05
CA CYS A 232 -17.40 -4.29 5.85
C CYS A 232 -17.07 -4.82 4.44
N LEU A 233 -16.61 -6.07 4.34
CA LEU A 233 -16.42 -6.77 3.08
C LEU A 233 -17.53 -7.83 2.92
N LEU A 234 -18.24 -7.78 1.80
CA LEU A 234 -19.30 -8.70 1.47
C LEU A 234 -18.81 -9.78 0.49
N ASP A 235 -19.52 -10.89 0.45
CA ASP A 235 -19.26 -12.02 -0.46
C ASP A 235 -19.28 -11.57 -1.93
N LYS A 236 -18.61 -12.33 -2.80
CA LYS A 236 -18.61 -12.10 -4.27
C LYS A 236 -20.02 -12.10 -4.89
N ASN A 237 -20.98 -12.77 -4.27
CA ASN A 237 -22.38 -12.73 -4.73
C ASN A 237 -23.01 -11.32 -4.65
N ALA A 238 -22.46 -10.44 -3.81
CA ALA A 238 -22.86 -9.03 -3.72
C ALA A 238 -22.05 -8.11 -4.66
N GLY A 239 -20.96 -8.60 -5.24
CA GLY A 239 -19.97 -7.80 -5.95
C GLY A 239 -20.44 -7.13 -7.23
N THR A 240 -21.56 -7.59 -7.79
CA THR A 240 -22.18 -7.03 -9.01
C THR A 240 -23.28 -6.01 -8.72
N LEU A 241 -23.52 -5.68 -7.44
CA LEU A 241 -24.56 -4.72 -7.05
C LEU A 241 -24.30 -3.32 -7.64
N VAL A 242 -23.02 -2.89 -7.64
CA VAL A 242 -22.55 -1.67 -8.29
C VAL A 242 -21.34 -1.98 -9.16
N SER A 243 -21.18 -1.22 -10.24
CA SER A 243 -20.05 -1.35 -11.16
C SER A 243 -18.99 -0.27 -10.96
N HIS A 244 -19.39 0.91 -10.51
CA HIS A 244 -18.54 2.05 -10.18
C HIS A 244 -18.31 2.17 -8.67
N THR A 245 -17.31 2.97 -8.28
CA THR A 245 -17.17 3.38 -6.89
C THR A 245 -18.13 4.52 -6.58
N ILE A 246 -19.01 4.35 -5.61
CA ILE A 246 -20.01 5.34 -5.22
C ILE A 246 -19.58 6.04 -3.94
N PHE A 247 -19.32 7.35 -4.03
CA PHE A 247 -19.02 8.23 -2.91
C PHE A 247 -20.22 9.07 -2.56
N GLN A 248 -20.28 9.54 -1.32
CA GLN A 248 -21.14 10.63 -0.89
C GLN A 248 -20.41 11.96 -1.04
N VAL A 249 -21.16 13.06 -1.13
CA VAL A 249 -20.59 14.41 -1.03
C VAL A 249 -19.78 14.52 0.27
N PRO A 250 -18.55 15.07 0.23
CA PRO A 250 -17.72 15.22 1.42
C PRO A 250 -18.39 16.06 2.50
N GLY A 251 -18.35 15.56 3.74
CA GLY A 251 -18.71 16.29 4.95
C GLY A 251 -17.48 16.80 5.71
N GLU A 252 -17.66 17.30 6.93
CA GLU A 252 -16.58 17.84 7.78
C GLU A 252 -15.47 16.80 8.06
N MET A 253 -15.81 15.51 8.22
CA MET A 253 -14.88 14.41 8.47
C MET A 253 -14.41 13.67 7.19
N GLY A 254 -14.61 14.27 6.01
CA GLY A 254 -14.17 13.72 4.73
C GLY A 254 -15.26 13.10 3.87
N LYS A 255 -14.88 12.12 3.01
CA LYS A 255 -15.70 11.62 1.88
C LYS A 255 -16.94 10.79 2.24
N GLY A 256 -17.23 10.59 3.52
CA GLY A 256 -18.34 9.73 3.95
C GLY A 256 -18.13 8.24 3.66
N VAL A 257 -19.18 7.45 3.87
CA VAL A 257 -19.18 6.00 3.60
C VAL A 257 -19.37 5.77 2.10
N LEU A 258 -18.47 5.03 1.50
CA LEU A 258 -18.54 4.62 0.10
C LEU A 258 -19.06 3.19 -0.05
N VAL A 259 -19.53 2.87 -1.25
CA VAL A 259 -19.86 1.52 -1.72
C VAL A 259 -19.08 1.26 -3.00
N THR A 260 -18.27 0.20 -3.04
CA THR A 260 -17.40 -0.06 -4.18
C THR A 260 -17.28 -1.56 -4.47
N PRO A 261 -17.24 -1.97 -5.74
CA PRO A 261 -16.77 -3.31 -6.07
C PRO A 261 -15.27 -3.39 -5.76
N THR A 262 -14.78 -4.55 -5.37
CA THR A 262 -13.34 -4.80 -5.31
C THR A 262 -12.86 -5.40 -6.62
N ILE A 263 -11.56 -5.28 -6.91
CA ILE A 263 -10.98 -5.86 -8.13
C ILE A 263 -11.16 -7.39 -8.23
N HIS A 264 -11.38 -8.05 -7.10
CA HIS A 264 -11.59 -9.50 -7.02
C HIS A 264 -13.06 -9.91 -6.91
N GLY A 265 -13.99 -8.99 -7.16
CA GLY A 265 -15.41 -9.27 -7.27
C GLY A 265 -16.19 -9.30 -5.96
N ASN A 266 -15.62 -8.84 -4.84
CA ASN A 266 -16.38 -8.60 -3.62
C ASN A 266 -17.03 -7.20 -3.64
N LEU A 267 -18.01 -6.97 -2.78
CA LEU A 267 -18.51 -5.63 -2.49
C LEU A 267 -17.90 -5.15 -1.17
N MET A 268 -17.42 -3.91 -1.13
CA MET A 268 -16.88 -3.29 0.08
C MET A 268 -17.65 -2.03 0.43
N ILE A 269 -17.87 -1.84 1.72
CA ILE A 269 -18.57 -0.69 2.30
C ILE A 269 -17.69 -0.09 3.39
N GLY A 270 -17.61 1.22 3.46
CA GLY A 270 -16.80 1.97 4.41
C GLY A 270 -16.06 3.10 3.70
N PRO A 271 -15.13 3.77 4.37
CA PRO A 271 -14.80 3.61 5.77
C PRO A 271 -15.58 4.54 6.72
N THR A 272 -15.37 4.35 8.02
CA THR A 272 -15.53 5.43 9.02
C THR A 272 -14.33 6.38 8.98
N ALA A 273 -14.37 7.44 9.80
CA ALA A 273 -13.26 8.37 9.97
C ALA A 273 -13.24 8.85 11.43
N ASP A 274 -12.53 8.12 12.27
CA ASP A 274 -12.47 8.38 13.71
C ASP A 274 -11.01 8.51 14.13
N ASP A 275 -10.65 9.64 14.73
CA ASP A 275 -9.31 9.83 15.28
C ASP A 275 -9.16 9.00 16.56
N VAL A 276 -8.06 8.25 16.64
CA VAL A 276 -7.76 7.37 17.78
C VAL A 276 -6.38 7.69 18.33
N PRO A 277 -6.17 7.56 19.66
CA PRO A 277 -4.88 7.92 20.26
C PRO A 277 -3.79 6.86 20.03
N ASP A 278 -4.17 5.61 19.78
CA ASP A 278 -3.25 4.49 19.67
C ASP A 278 -3.01 4.12 18.20
N LYS A 279 -1.75 4.14 17.77
CA LYS A 279 -1.31 3.75 16.42
C LYS A 279 -1.42 2.26 16.13
N GLU A 280 -1.74 1.45 17.13
CA GLU A 280 -2.00 0.00 17.01
C GLU A 280 -3.51 -0.33 17.10
N ASP A 281 -4.40 0.64 17.36
CA ASP A 281 -5.86 0.41 17.45
C ASP A 281 -6.50 0.23 16.06
N ASN A 282 -6.30 -0.95 15.50
CA ASN A 282 -6.90 -1.38 14.25
C ASN A 282 -8.14 -2.29 14.46
N ALA A 283 -8.75 -2.26 15.63
CA ALA A 283 -9.97 -2.99 15.93
C ALA A 283 -11.19 -2.37 15.24
N THR A 284 -12.12 -3.22 14.82
CA THR A 284 -13.46 -2.77 14.41
C THR A 284 -14.37 -2.67 15.63
N THR A 285 -15.30 -1.72 15.62
CA THR A 285 -16.25 -1.47 16.69
C THR A 285 -17.68 -1.70 16.21
N ARG A 286 -18.58 -2.08 17.12
CA ARG A 286 -19.99 -2.22 16.76
C ARG A 286 -20.57 -0.91 16.22
N ALA A 287 -20.27 0.21 16.88
CA ALA A 287 -20.78 1.52 16.47
C ALA A 287 -20.28 1.92 15.08
N GLY A 288 -18.98 1.68 14.78
CA GLY A 288 -18.40 1.96 13.46
C GLY A 288 -19.00 1.10 12.36
N LEU A 289 -19.17 -0.20 12.60
CA LEU A 289 -19.79 -1.11 11.63
C LEU A 289 -21.27 -0.80 11.41
N ASP A 290 -22.03 -0.52 12.47
CA ASP A 290 -23.44 -0.11 12.35
C ASP A 290 -23.54 1.20 11.56
N LYS A 291 -22.65 2.18 11.79
CA LYS A 291 -22.56 3.42 11.01
C LYS A 291 -22.29 3.15 9.53
N VAL A 292 -21.30 2.32 9.23
CA VAL A 292 -20.94 1.96 7.84
C VAL A 292 -22.12 1.35 7.11
N LEU A 293 -22.81 0.39 7.73
CA LEU A 293 -23.97 -0.28 7.13
C LEU A 293 -25.16 0.69 6.93
N ASN A 294 -25.43 1.56 7.89
CA ASN A 294 -26.54 2.52 7.80
C ASN A 294 -26.25 3.61 6.77
N ASP A 295 -25.07 4.22 6.81
CA ASP A 295 -24.75 5.33 5.92
C ASP A 295 -24.63 4.90 4.45
N SER A 296 -24.24 3.66 4.18
CA SER A 296 -24.17 3.13 2.81
C SER A 296 -25.52 3.12 2.09
N THR A 297 -26.62 2.96 2.82
CA THR A 297 -27.99 2.93 2.27
C THR A 297 -28.43 4.30 1.71
N LYS A 298 -27.77 5.39 2.12
CA LYS A 298 -27.99 6.74 1.57
C LYS A 298 -27.58 6.84 0.11
N SER A 299 -26.63 6.01 -0.33
CA SER A 299 -26.07 6.03 -1.70
C SER A 299 -26.57 4.89 -2.56
N VAL A 300 -26.71 3.68 -1.99
CA VAL A 300 -27.03 2.45 -2.71
C VAL A 300 -28.13 1.67 -1.99
N LYS A 301 -29.15 1.28 -2.74
CA LYS A 301 -30.26 0.45 -2.24
C LYS A 301 -29.98 -1.04 -2.40
N GLY A 302 -30.64 -1.86 -1.60
CA GLY A 302 -30.63 -3.32 -1.75
C GLY A 302 -29.31 -3.99 -1.33
N ILE A 303 -28.48 -3.34 -0.52
CA ILE A 303 -27.22 -3.92 -0.02
C ILE A 303 -27.51 -5.16 0.83
N PRO A 304 -27.00 -6.36 0.45
CA PRO A 304 -27.28 -7.61 1.17
C PRO A 304 -26.38 -7.74 2.41
N THR A 305 -26.69 -7.01 3.48
CA THR A 305 -25.86 -6.93 4.71
C THR A 305 -25.60 -8.28 5.38
N ARG A 306 -26.48 -9.28 5.17
CA ARG A 306 -26.28 -10.66 5.64
C ARG A 306 -25.13 -11.40 4.94
N GLN A 307 -24.61 -10.84 3.84
CA GLN A 307 -23.48 -11.39 3.09
C GLN A 307 -22.14 -10.79 3.50
N VAL A 308 -22.06 -10.02 4.59
CA VAL A 308 -20.78 -9.60 5.19
C VAL A 308 -20.02 -10.86 5.61
N ILE A 309 -18.82 -11.03 5.05
CA ILE A 309 -17.95 -12.18 5.33
C ILE A 309 -16.83 -11.81 6.31
N THR A 310 -16.45 -10.54 6.37
CA THR A 310 -15.45 -10.03 7.33
C THR A 310 -15.55 -8.51 7.48
N SER A 311 -14.97 -8.00 8.55
CA SER A 311 -14.72 -6.59 8.77
C SER A 311 -13.25 -6.36 9.07
N PHE A 312 -12.76 -5.15 8.81
CA PHE A 312 -11.39 -4.75 9.11
C PHE A 312 -11.31 -3.24 9.32
N ALA A 313 -10.25 -2.78 9.95
CA ALA A 313 -9.95 -1.36 10.07
C ALA A 313 -8.51 -1.06 9.63
N GLY A 314 -8.29 0.15 9.14
CA GLY A 314 -6.99 0.68 8.79
C GLY A 314 -6.80 2.08 9.36
N LEU A 315 -5.57 2.39 9.72
CA LEU A 315 -5.18 3.68 10.29
C LEU A 315 -4.54 4.56 9.22
N ARG A 316 -5.19 5.70 8.90
CA ARG A 316 -4.60 6.70 8.00
C ARG A 316 -3.62 7.56 8.78
N ALA A 317 -2.50 7.89 8.18
CA ALA A 317 -1.49 8.79 8.74
C ALA A 317 -1.92 10.25 8.50
N HIS A 318 -2.87 10.76 9.30
CA HIS A 318 -3.36 12.13 9.16
C HIS A 318 -2.37 13.11 9.79
N GLU A 319 -1.86 14.02 8.98
CA GLU A 319 -0.95 15.10 9.39
C GLU A 319 -1.75 16.41 9.52
N ASP A 320 -1.42 17.23 10.52
CA ASP A 320 -2.20 18.42 10.92
C ASP A 320 -2.31 19.48 9.81
N GLY A 321 -1.31 19.61 8.94
CA GLY A 321 -1.32 20.51 7.77
C GLY A 321 -2.22 20.05 6.63
N GLY A 322 -2.59 18.77 6.64
CA GLY A 322 -3.53 18.16 5.68
C GLY A 322 -2.98 17.93 4.27
N ASP A 323 -1.69 18.17 4.01
CA ASP A 323 -1.01 17.81 2.75
C ASP A 323 0.04 16.71 2.99
N PHE A 324 0.60 16.14 1.93
CA PHE A 324 1.74 15.24 2.01
C PHE A 324 3.01 16.01 2.40
N GLN A 325 3.73 15.49 3.37
CA GLN A 325 5.03 16.02 3.78
C GLN A 325 6.11 15.19 3.11
N ILE A 326 6.54 15.61 1.90
CA ILE A 326 7.57 14.89 1.13
C ILE A 326 8.67 15.89 0.77
N GLU A 327 9.71 15.94 1.61
CA GLU A 327 10.81 16.87 1.46
C GLU A 327 12.08 16.41 2.17
N GLU A 328 13.21 16.93 1.77
CA GLU A 328 14.45 16.86 2.56
C GLU A 328 14.37 17.82 3.73
N LEU A 329 14.71 17.35 4.94
CA LEU A 329 14.70 18.19 6.13
C LEU A 329 15.81 19.24 6.07
N THR A 330 15.43 20.50 6.23
CA THR A 330 16.37 21.63 6.17
C THR A 330 17.38 21.66 7.32
N ASP A 331 16.99 21.13 8.48
CA ASP A 331 17.83 21.01 9.70
C ASP A 331 18.58 19.69 9.76
N VAL A 332 18.21 18.69 8.92
CA VAL A 332 18.83 17.36 8.88
C VAL A 332 19.11 16.95 7.43
N PRO A 333 20.07 17.58 6.73
CA PRO A 333 20.41 17.24 5.34
C PRO A 333 20.72 15.75 5.18
N GLY A 334 20.20 15.13 4.12
CA GLY A 334 20.32 13.69 3.89
C GLY A 334 19.14 12.88 4.43
N PHE A 335 18.21 13.48 5.16
CA PHE A 335 17.00 12.85 5.64
C PHE A 335 15.78 13.36 4.86
N ILE A 336 15.01 12.44 4.27
CA ILE A 336 13.80 12.75 3.51
C ILE A 336 12.59 12.19 4.26
N ASP A 337 11.60 13.03 4.51
CA ASP A 337 10.28 12.57 4.92
C ASP A 337 9.42 12.16 3.71
N VAL A 338 8.62 11.13 3.91
CA VAL A 338 7.48 10.71 3.09
C VAL A 338 6.34 10.46 4.08
N ALA A 339 5.90 11.52 4.73
CA ALA A 339 4.99 11.51 5.87
C ALA A 339 3.62 12.11 5.52
N GLY A 340 2.62 11.92 6.39
CA GLY A 340 1.26 12.39 6.14
C GLY A 340 0.56 11.69 4.96
N ILE A 341 1.02 10.50 4.58
CA ILE A 341 0.50 9.79 3.41
C ILE A 341 -0.80 9.07 3.79
N GLU A 342 -1.88 9.82 3.80
CA GLU A 342 -3.26 9.32 3.91
C GLU A 342 -3.91 9.18 2.51
N SER A 343 -5.25 9.15 2.39
CA SER A 343 -5.91 9.21 1.07
C SER A 343 -5.58 10.55 0.36
N PRO A 344 -5.16 10.48 -0.91
CA PRO A 344 -5.12 9.38 -1.88
C PRO A 344 -3.77 8.64 -2.03
N GLY A 345 -3.04 8.37 -0.96
CA GLY A 345 -1.67 7.84 -0.97
C GLY A 345 -1.48 6.58 -1.83
N LEU A 346 -2.44 5.63 -1.83
CA LEU A 346 -2.35 4.44 -2.68
C LEU A 346 -2.27 4.81 -4.17
N THR A 347 -3.13 5.74 -4.60
CA THR A 347 -3.11 6.25 -5.99
C THR A 347 -1.83 6.99 -6.30
N SER A 348 -1.32 7.76 -5.33
CA SER A 348 -0.15 8.62 -5.49
C SER A 348 1.18 7.83 -5.44
N ALA A 349 1.18 6.59 -4.96
CA ALA A 349 2.40 5.84 -4.69
C ALA A 349 3.36 5.74 -5.89
N PRO A 350 2.92 5.49 -7.15
CA PRO A 350 3.82 5.52 -8.31
C PRO A 350 4.53 6.87 -8.49
N ALA A 351 3.76 7.97 -8.36
CA ALA A 351 4.28 9.31 -8.51
C ALA A 351 5.17 9.74 -7.31
N ILE A 352 4.85 9.28 -6.10
CA ILE A 352 5.71 9.46 -4.92
C ILE A 352 7.07 8.81 -5.15
N GLY A 353 7.10 7.60 -5.72
CA GLY A 353 8.35 6.91 -6.05
C GLY A 353 9.26 7.75 -6.94
N VAL A 354 8.71 8.29 -8.03
CA VAL A 354 9.46 9.15 -8.96
C VAL A 354 9.88 10.47 -8.29
N TYR A 355 8.96 11.12 -7.58
CA TYR A 355 9.22 12.40 -6.91
C TYR A 355 10.36 12.30 -5.88
N VAL A 356 10.35 11.27 -5.03
CA VAL A 356 11.43 11.05 -4.05
C VAL A 356 12.72 10.66 -4.72
N CYS A 357 12.69 9.88 -5.80
CA CYS A 357 13.88 9.56 -6.57
C CYS A 357 14.54 10.83 -7.13
N ASP A 358 13.76 11.79 -7.62
CA ASP A 358 14.28 13.07 -8.12
C ASP A 358 14.82 13.95 -6.98
N LEU A 359 14.24 13.91 -5.79
CA LEU A 359 14.81 14.56 -4.60
C LEU A 359 16.19 13.97 -4.26
N VAL A 360 16.32 12.63 -4.21
CA VAL A 360 17.61 11.96 -3.93
C VAL A 360 18.66 12.33 -4.96
N LYS A 361 18.33 12.37 -6.26
CA LYS A 361 19.24 12.79 -7.31
C LYS A 361 19.76 14.21 -7.07
N LYS A 362 18.87 15.15 -6.80
CA LYS A 362 19.21 16.53 -6.51
C LYS A 362 20.14 16.66 -5.31
N MET A 363 19.82 15.96 -4.21
CA MET A 363 20.64 15.97 -2.99
C MET A 363 22.05 15.44 -3.26
N MET A 364 22.18 14.36 -4.03
CA MET A 364 23.50 13.81 -4.37
C MET A 364 24.31 14.77 -5.25
N GLU A 365 23.67 15.41 -6.24
CA GLU A 365 24.33 16.44 -7.08
C GLU A 365 24.80 17.66 -6.27
N ASP A 366 24.01 18.11 -5.32
CA ASP A 366 24.33 19.25 -4.46
C ASP A 366 25.48 18.91 -3.49
N THR A 367 25.50 17.70 -2.94
CA THR A 367 26.60 17.19 -2.11
C THR A 367 27.91 17.15 -2.90
N ASP A 368 27.90 16.66 -4.13
CA ASP A 368 29.10 16.62 -4.99
C ASP A 368 29.59 18.00 -5.37
N ARG A 369 28.71 18.97 -5.61
CA ARG A 369 29.11 20.38 -5.86
C ARG A 369 29.80 20.97 -4.66
N GLN A 370 29.33 20.72 -3.43
CA GLN A 370 29.98 21.20 -2.20
C GLN A 370 31.35 20.58 -1.98
N ILE A 371 31.53 19.29 -2.25
CA ILE A 371 32.79 18.60 -2.16
C ILE A 371 33.81 19.20 -3.17
N ASN A 372 33.39 19.44 -4.42
CA ASN A 372 34.23 19.92 -5.49
C ASN A 372 34.58 21.43 -5.37
N SER A 373 33.77 22.24 -4.67
CA SER A 373 34.05 23.66 -4.42
C SER A 373 35.05 23.91 -3.31
N GLY A 374 35.48 22.89 -2.58
CA GLY A 374 36.43 23.01 -1.46
C GLY A 374 35.87 23.63 -0.18
N ASP A 375 34.58 23.90 -0.15
CA ASP A 375 33.88 24.50 1.01
C ASP A 375 33.50 23.44 2.08
N SER A 376 33.98 22.21 1.89
CA SER A 376 33.70 21.07 2.76
C SER A 376 34.64 21.05 3.96
N GLY A 377 34.32 21.83 4.98
CA GLY A 377 34.87 21.59 6.31
C GLY A 377 34.47 20.18 6.80
N ASN A 378 35.41 19.23 6.70
CA ASN A 378 35.31 17.86 7.28
C ASN A 378 34.17 16.90 6.81
N LEU A 379 33.59 17.08 5.64
CA LEU A 379 32.68 16.12 5.06
C LEU A 379 33.43 14.97 4.37
N ARG A 380 33.89 13.97 5.13
CA ARG A 380 34.28 12.66 4.56
C ARG A 380 33.02 11.80 4.46
N SER A 381 32.54 11.54 3.22
CA SER A 381 31.59 10.48 2.96
C SER A 381 32.17 9.14 3.41
N PHE A 382 31.33 8.19 3.82
CA PHE A 382 31.77 6.80 4.00
C PHE A 382 32.42 6.33 2.70
N GLU A 383 33.75 6.17 2.69
CA GLU A 383 34.45 5.62 1.54
C GLU A 383 33.91 4.21 1.28
N VAL A 384 33.16 4.07 0.20
CA VAL A 384 32.96 2.77 -0.42
C VAL A 384 34.35 2.29 -0.84
N ALA A 385 34.77 1.12 -0.39
CA ALA A 385 36.09 0.54 -0.64
C ALA A 385 36.32 0.12 -2.10
N ASP A 386 35.60 0.72 -3.04
CA ASP A 386 35.80 0.61 -4.48
C ASP A 386 36.03 2.01 -5.07
N LYS A 387 37.28 2.25 -5.38
CA LYS A 387 37.74 3.42 -6.12
C LYS A 387 37.25 3.40 -7.57
N GLN A 388 35.95 3.49 -7.79
CA GLN A 388 35.40 3.87 -9.08
C GLN A 388 34.96 5.32 -8.98
N LYS A 389 35.49 6.13 -9.87
CA LYS A 389 35.27 7.56 -10.03
C LYS A 389 33.77 7.86 -9.96
N SER A 390 33.31 8.44 -8.87
CA SER A 390 32.01 9.04 -8.79
C SER A 390 32.00 10.32 -9.61
N SER A 391 31.62 10.22 -10.88
CA SER A 391 31.03 11.37 -11.54
C SER A 391 29.72 11.62 -10.81
N GLY A 392 29.46 12.77 -10.21
CA GLY A 392 28.31 13.12 -9.39
C GLY A 392 26.92 12.96 -10.02
N ARG A 393 26.77 11.98 -10.88
CA ARG A 393 25.53 11.58 -11.52
C ARG A 393 25.21 10.13 -11.13
N LEU A 394 24.03 9.93 -10.57
CA LEU A 394 23.45 8.58 -10.42
C LEU A 394 23.48 7.86 -11.77
N GLN A 395 24.21 6.75 -11.83
CA GLN A 395 24.27 5.92 -13.04
C GLN A 395 23.11 4.94 -13.03
N GLU A 396 22.34 4.94 -14.11
CA GLU A 396 21.30 3.91 -14.31
C GLU A 396 21.96 2.56 -14.57
N LYS A 397 21.38 1.51 -13.97
CA LYS A 397 21.83 0.14 -14.21
C LYS A 397 21.48 -0.28 -15.64
N GLU A 398 22.44 -0.78 -16.39
CA GLU A 398 22.23 -1.36 -17.73
C GLU A 398 21.29 -2.60 -17.69
N ASN A 399 21.30 -3.32 -16.59
CA ASN A 399 20.55 -4.56 -16.38
C ASN A 399 19.33 -4.42 -15.49
N PHE A 400 18.74 -3.20 -15.38
CA PHE A 400 17.52 -3.00 -14.60
C PHE A 400 16.37 -3.82 -15.17
N ILE A 401 15.76 -4.65 -14.32
CA ILE A 401 14.61 -5.49 -14.67
C ILE A 401 13.33 -4.69 -14.42
N GLU A 402 12.77 -4.11 -15.47
CA GLU A 402 11.59 -3.25 -15.38
C GLU A 402 10.30 -4.05 -15.14
N MET A 403 10.21 -5.23 -15.78
CA MET A 403 9.02 -6.06 -15.76
C MET A 403 9.07 -7.08 -14.64
N ARG A 404 7.93 -7.26 -13.95
CA ARG A 404 7.73 -8.36 -13.00
C ARG A 404 6.59 -9.24 -13.50
N LYS A 405 6.71 -10.54 -13.34
CA LYS A 405 5.61 -11.48 -13.57
C LYS A 405 4.95 -11.83 -12.23
N GLY A 406 3.64 -11.68 -12.14
CA GLY A 406 2.80 -12.06 -11.01
C GLY A 406 2.67 -13.57 -10.84
N ILE A 407 1.94 -13.97 -9.80
CA ILE A 407 1.52 -15.36 -9.62
C ILE A 407 0.38 -15.65 -10.60
N VAL A 408 0.43 -16.80 -11.24
CA VAL A 408 -0.65 -17.22 -12.14
C VAL A 408 -1.90 -17.53 -11.31
N HIS A 409 -3.02 -16.88 -11.65
CA HIS A 409 -4.32 -17.15 -11.02
C HIS A 409 -5.03 -18.29 -11.78
N PHE A 410 -4.91 -19.49 -11.26
CA PHE A 410 -5.42 -20.71 -11.91
C PHE A 410 -6.91 -20.64 -12.28
N ALA A 411 -7.72 -20.04 -11.42
CA ALA A 411 -9.16 -19.90 -11.65
C ALA A 411 -9.54 -18.98 -12.83
N GLU A 412 -8.63 -18.12 -13.27
CA GLU A 412 -8.83 -17.14 -14.35
C GLU A 412 -8.38 -17.68 -15.73
N LEU A 413 -7.69 -18.84 -15.74
CA LEU A 413 -7.21 -19.49 -16.97
C LEU A 413 -8.33 -20.22 -17.70
N SER A 414 -8.22 -20.33 -19.02
CA SER A 414 -9.05 -21.22 -19.82
C SER A 414 -8.79 -22.70 -19.47
N LEU A 415 -9.73 -23.59 -19.80
CA LEU A 415 -9.60 -25.03 -19.51
C LEU A 415 -8.37 -25.65 -20.17
N GLU A 416 -7.97 -25.19 -21.34
CA GLU A 416 -6.77 -25.62 -22.05
C GLU A 416 -5.51 -25.21 -21.30
N GLU A 417 -5.40 -23.93 -20.90
CA GLU A 417 -4.28 -23.40 -20.12
C GLU A 417 -4.17 -24.09 -18.75
N GLN A 418 -5.30 -24.37 -18.09
CA GLN A 418 -5.33 -25.13 -16.83
C GLN A 418 -4.75 -26.53 -17.00
N LYS A 419 -5.12 -27.25 -18.07
CA LYS A 419 -4.59 -28.58 -18.37
C LYS A 419 -3.10 -28.55 -18.66
N GLU A 420 -2.64 -27.59 -19.47
CA GLU A 420 -1.22 -27.42 -19.76
C GLU A 420 -0.41 -27.10 -18.50
N LEU A 421 -0.94 -26.24 -17.63
CA LEU A 421 -0.29 -25.87 -16.38
C LEU A 421 -0.18 -27.06 -15.43
N ILE A 422 -1.25 -27.87 -15.29
CA ILE A 422 -1.24 -29.11 -14.48
C ILE A 422 -0.25 -30.15 -15.04
N GLN A 423 -0.11 -30.25 -16.37
CA GLN A 423 0.89 -31.15 -16.97
C GLN A 423 2.32 -30.72 -16.67
N LYS A 424 2.57 -29.39 -16.60
CA LYS A 424 3.88 -28.83 -16.27
C LYS A 424 4.20 -28.97 -14.79
N ASP A 425 3.22 -28.71 -13.93
CA ASP A 425 3.34 -28.80 -12.47
C ASP A 425 2.03 -29.35 -11.87
N PRO A 426 2.02 -30.62 -11.43
CA PRO A 426 0.86 -31.27 -10.85
C PRO A 426 0.29 -30.58 -9.61
N ALA A 427 1.06 -29.73 -8.92
CA ALA A 427 0.58 -28.98 -7.76
C ALA A 427 -0.57 -28.02 -8.13
N TYR A 428 -0.65 -27.57 -9.37
CA TYR A 428 -1.80 -26.77 -9.85
C TYR A 428 -3.09 -27.59 -10.03
N GLY A 429 -3.01 -28.92 -10.03
CA GLY A 429 -4.17 -29.79 -10.04
C GLY A 429 -4.84 -29.98 -8.67
N GLN A 430 -4.25 -29.48 -7.59
CA GLN A 430 -4.73 -29.67 -6.23
C GLN A 430 -5.29 -28.37 -5.64
N VAL A 431 -6.63 -28.25 -5.59
CA VAL A 431 -7.30 -27.09 -5.00
C VAL A 431 -7.24 -27.16 -3.47
N ILE A 432 -6.62 -26.15 -2.85
CA ILE A 432 -6.46 -26.01 -1.40
C ILE A 432 -7.56 -25.10 -0.82
N CYS A 433 -7.78 -23.93 -1.42
CA CYS A 433 -8.84 -23.02 -1.00
C CYS A 433 -10.03 -23.07 -1.97
N ARG A 434 -11.12 -23.69 -1.55
CA ARG A 434 -12.31 -23.89 -2.41
C ARG A 434 -13.11 -22.60 -2.64
N CYS A 435 -13.15 -21.67 -1.67
CA CYS A 435 -13.92 -20.43 -1.78
C CYS A 435 -13.35 -19.47 -2.81
N GLU A 436 -12.00 -19.47 -3.00
CA GLU A 436 -11.27 -18.62 -3.92
C GLU A 436 -10.65 -19.43 -5.07
N THR A 437 -10.83 -20.75 -5.07
CA THR A 437 -10.30 -21.69 -6.08
C THR A 437 -8.77 -21.58 -6.23
N VAL A 438 -8.06 -21.52 -5.10
CA VAL A 438 -6.59 -21.41 -5.06
C VAL A 438 -5.99 -22.81 -4.95
N THR A 439 -5.02 -23.08 -5.80
CA THR A 439 -4.30 -24.35 -5.89
C THR A 439 -3.05 -24.40 -5.01
N GLU A 440 -2.51 -25.60 -4.80
CA GLU A 440 -1.22 -25.77 -4.12
C GLU A 440 -0.10 -25.11 -4.91
N GLY A 441 -0.11 -25.18 -6.25
CA GLY A 441 0.89 -24.55 -7.12
C GLY A 441 0.98 -23.05 -6.92
N GLU A 442 -0.16 -22.33 -6.79
CA GLU A 442 -0.19 -20.90 -6.48
C GLU A 442 0.40 -20.59 -5.09
N ILE A 443 0.12 -21.44 -4.09
CA ILE A 443 0.66 -21.28 -2.73
C ILE A 443 2.18 -21.51 -2.74
N LEU A 444 2.65 -22.51 -3.47
CA LEU A 444 4.08 -22.78 -3.62
C LEU A 444 4.81 -21.62 -4.32
N ASP A 445 4.22 -21.04 -5.36
CA ASP A 445 4.76 -19.85 -6.00
C ASP A 445 4.82 -18.68 -5.01
N ALA A 446 3.74 -18.43 -4.24
CA ALA A 446 3.72 -17.38 -3.21
C ALA A 446 4.83 -17.53 -2.15
N ILE A 447 5.25 -18.77 -1.84
CA ILE A 447 6.30 -19.07 -0.86
C ILE A 447 7.71 -18.92 -1.46
N ARG A 448 7.88 -19.29 -2.73
CA ARG A 448 9.19 -19.40 -3.40
C ARG A 448 9.68 -18.12 -4.06
N ARG A 449 8.84 -17.08 -4.12
CA ARG A 449 9.19 -15.78 -4.70
C ARG A 449 10.30 -15.05 -3.91
N PRO A 450 10.94 -14.03 -4.47
CA PRO A 450 12.04 -13.30 -3.81
C PRO A 450 11.71 -12.80 -2.40
N LEU A 451 10.49 -12.29 -2.19
CA LEU A 451 9.95 -11.92 -0.87
C LEU A 451 8.80 -12.89 -0.54
N GLY A 452 9.10 -14.18 -0.49
CA GLY A 452 8.11 -15.24 -0.35
C GLY A 452 7.39 -15.21 1.01
N ALA A 453 6.12 -15.63 0.99
CA ALA A 453 5.30 -15.74 2.18
C ALA A 453 5.89 -16.71 3.21
N ARG A 454 5.85 -16.34 4.50
CA ARG A 454 6.28 -17.17 5.64
C ARG A 454 5.18 -17.35 6.69
N THR A 455 4.03 -16.71 6.49
CA THR A 455 2.88 -16.72 7.40
C THR A 455 1.59 -16.99 6.62
N LEU A 456 0.53 -17.36 7.31
CA LEU A 456 -0.78 -17.58 6.70
C LEU A 456 -1.31 -16.33 5.99
N ASP A 457 -1.18 -15.15 6.62
CA ASP A 457 -1.60 -13.89 6.02
C ASP A 457 -0.65 -13.44 4.89
N GLY A 458 0.62 -13.84 4.93
CA GLY A 458 1.55 -13.68 3.81
C GLY A 458 1.09 -14.42 2.55
N VAL A 459 0.66 -15.69 2.70
CA VAL A 459 0.03 -16.47 1.61
C VAL A 459 -1.28 -15.82 1.17
N LYS A 460 -2.13 -15.46 2.14
CA LYS A 460 -3.44 -14.84 1.90
C LYS A 460 -3.33 -13.56 1.06
N ARG A 461 -2.38 -12.68 1.35
CA ARG A 461 -2.17 -11.43 0.59
C ARG A 461 -1.69 -11.66 -0.85
N ARG A 462 -0.97 -12.76 -1.11
CA ARG A 462 -0.43 -13.07 -2.45
C ARG A 462 -1.39 -13.81 -3.35
N VAL A 463 -2.14 -14.78 -2.81
CA VAL A 463 -3.00 -15.68 -3.60
C VAL A 463 -4.44 -15.77 -3.11
N ARG A 464 -4.86 -14.94 -2.14
CA ARG A 464 -6.23 -14.89 -1.59
C ARG A 464 -6.70 -16.13 -0.84
N ALA A 465 -5.88 -17.15 -0.64
CA ALA A 465 -6.24 -18.31 0.16
C ALA A 465 -6.60 -17.88 1.59
N GLY A 466 -7.83 -18.15 2.02
CA GLY A 466 -8.38 -17.69 3.30
C GLY A 466 -9.18 -16.37 3.25
N MET A 467 -9.34 -15.72 2.08
CA MET A 467 -10.14 -14.48 1.94
C MET A 467 -11.62 -14.72 1.60
N GLY A 468 -12.00 -15.93 1.19
CA GLY A 468 -13.39 -16.23 0.83
C GLY A 468 -14.31 -16.37 2.05
N ARG A 469 -15.57 -16.70 1.80
CA ARG A 469 -16.65 -16.71 2.81
C ARG A 469 -16.37 -17.49 4.09
N CYS A 470 -15.53 -18.53 4.08
CA CYS A 470 -15.18 -19.30 5.27
C CYS A 470 -14.00 -18.70 6.07
N GLN A 471 -13.35 -17.63 5.58
CA GLN A 471 -12.24 -16.93 6.24
C GLN A 471 -11.15 -17.87 6.77
N GLY A 472 -10.73 -18.84 5.92
CA GLY A 472 -9.67 -19.78 6.26
C GLY A 472 -10.12 -21.05 7.00
N GLY A 473 -11.39 -21.18 7.35
CA GLY A 473 -11.89 -22.29 8.18
C GLY A 473 -11.58 -23.69 7.64
N PHE A 474 -11.38 -23.86 6.34
CA PHE A 474 -11.06 -25.15 5.73
C PHE A 474 -9.64 -25.23 5.18
N CYS A 475 -9.10 -24.14 4.63
CA CYS A 475 -7.78 -24.18 3.96
C CYS A 475 -6.60 -23.97 4.92
N THR A 476 -6.81 -23.34 6.09
CA THR A 476 -5.74 -23.04 7.05
C THR A 476 -4.85 -24.24 7.40
N PRO A 477 -5.37 -25.41 7.81
CA PRO A 477 -4.51 -26.56 8.15
C PRO A 477 -3.63 -26.98 6.99
N ARG A 478 -4.18 -27.02 5.77
CA ARG A 478 -3.42 -27.41 4.58
C ARG A 478 -2.34 -26.38 4.21
N ILE A 479 -2.63 -25.08 4.36
CA ILE A 479 -1.64 -24.03 4.14
C ILE A 479 -0.52 -24.12 5.18
N MET A 480 -0.84 -24.44 6.44
CA MET A 480 0.16 -24.67 7.49
C MET A 480 1.08 -25.83 7.15
N GLU A 481 0.55 -26.98 6.68
CA GLU A 481 1.34 -28.13 6.23
C GLU A 481 2.28 -27.75 5.08
N ILE A 482 1.80 -26.98 4.10
CA ILE A 482 2.60 -26.51 2.97
C ILE A 482 3.70 -25.56 3.45
N LEU A 483 3.37 -24.55 4.27
CA LEU A 483 4.36 -23.64 4.86
C LEU A 483 5.42 -24.40 5.66
N SER A 484 5.00 -25.34 6.51
CA SER A 484 5.92 -26.15 7.30
C SER A 484 6.89 -26.93 6.41
N ARG A 485 6.38 -27.61 5.41
CA ARG A 485 7.18 -28.41 4.46
C ARG A 485 8.15 -27.53 3.65
N GLU A 486 7.67 -26.43 3.09
CA GLU A 486 8.46 -25.60 2.16
C GLU A 486 9.46 -24.67 2.87
N CYS A 487 9.12 -24.20 4.06
CA CYS A 487 9.96 -23.27 4.80
C CYS A 487 10.80 -23.95 5.89
N GLY A 488 10.57 -25.24 6.18
CA GLY A 488 11.23 -25.95 7.28
C GLY A 488 10.85 -25.42 8.67
N ILE A 489 9.68 -24.78 8.80
CA ILE A 489 9.18 -24.23 10.06
C ILE A 489 8.35 -25.31 10.76
N PRO A 490 8.57 -25.62 12.05
CA PRO A 490 7.70 -26.52 12.79
C PRO A 490 6.25 -26.08 12.74
N LEU A 491 5.32 -27.05 12.66
CA LEU A 491 3.89 -26.74 12.44
C LEU A 491 3.32 -25.83 13.54
N GLU A 492 3.77 -26.05 14.78
CA GLU A 492 3.40 -25.26 15.97
C GLU A 492 3.97 -23.83 15.98
N GLU A 493 4.98 -23.56 15.14
CA GLU A 493 5.57 -22.24 14.99
C GLU A 493 4.98 -21.43 13.85
N ILE A 494 4.12 -22.05 13.03
CA ILE A 494 3.42 -21.34 11.97
C ILE A 494 2.49 -20.28 12.58
N CYS A 495 2.72 -19.03 12.17
CA CYS A 495 1.95 -17.88 12.65
C CYS A 495 0.89 -17.46 11.64
N LYS A 496 -0.17 -16.80 12.14
CA LYS A 496 -1.15 -16.16 11.31
C LYS A 496 -0.51 -14.97 10.57
N ASN A 497 0.18 -14.09 11.28
CA ASN A 497 0.79 -12.87 10.73
C ASN A 497 2.18 -12.61 11.34
N ASN A 498 2.28 -12.39 12.64
CA ASN A 498 3.51 -12.09 13.37
C ASN A 498 3.84 -13.20 14.41
N PRO A 499 5.02 -13.21 15.02
CA PRO A 499 5.43 -14.26 15.96
C PRO A 499 4.49 -14.50 17.14
N ASN A 500 3.69 -13.49 17.51
CA ASN A 500 2.73 -13.59 18.62
C ASN A 500 1.37 -14.18 18.21
N SER A 501 1.16 -14.46 16.91
CA SER A 501 -0.11 -14.93 16.35
C SER A 501 -0.07 -16.42 15.95
N ARG A 502 0.52 -17.27 16.80
CA ARG A 502 0.55 -18.72 16.58
C ARG A 502 -0.86 -19.30 16.57
N ILE A 503 -1.12 -20.24 15.67
CA ILE A 503 -2.41 -20.94 15.59
C ILE A 503 -2.45 -22.12 16.57
N ILE A 504 -1.34 -22.83 16.70
CA ILE A 504 -1.22 -23.97 17.63
C ILE A 504 -0.55 -23.45 18.91
N VAL A 505 -1.27 -23.54 20.02
CA VAL A 505 -0.82 -23.05 21.35
C VAL A 505 -0.30 -24.17 22.25
N GLY A 506 -0.34 -25.41 21.80
CA GLY A 506 0.14 -26.59 22.51
C GLY A 506 -0.53 -27.87 22.03
N THR A 507 -0.04 -29.02 22.51
CA THR A 507 -0.62 -30.34 22.21
C THR A 507 -1.63 -30.76 23.26
N ASN A 508 -2.70 -31.46 22.85
CA ASN A 508 -3.74 -31.92 23.79
C ASN A 508 -3.23 -32.98 24.80
N LYS A 509 -2.08 -33.60 24.54
CA LYS A 509 -1.52 -34.66 25.38
C LYS A 509 -0.56 -34.17 26.43
N ASP A 510 -0.05 -32.95 26.33
CA ASP A 510 0.93 -32.39 27.29
C ASP A 510 0.25 -31.90 28.60
N ARG A 511 -1.06 -32.05 28.74
CA ARG A 511 -1.84 -31.69 29.93
C ARG A 511 -2.39 -32.90 30.73
N LEU A 512 -1.94 -34.11 30.38
CA LEU A 512 -2.19 -35.33 31.11
C LEU A 512 -0.89 -35.78 31.82
#